data_6e24524f271dcecb1f6a2f6394500942
#
_entry.id   6e24524f271dcecb1f6a2f6394500942
#
_cell.length_a   1.000
_cell.length_b   1.000
_cell.length_c   1.000
_cell.angle_alpha   90.00
_cell.angle_beta   90.00
_cell.angle_gamma   90.00
#
_symmetry.space_group_name_H-M   'P 1'
#
loop_
_entity.id
_entity.type
_entity.pdbx_description
1 polymer ?
#
loop_
_entity_poly.entity_id
_entity_poly.type
_entity_poly.pdbx_seq_one_letter_code
_entity_poly.pdbx_strand_id
1 'polypeptide(L)'
;MDIIVKSVAQIADAARLTRKAQGIDQFAAASLSGNSVTFISQFENGKTSVEIGRVLELLDQLGIELVLKLPIDQAELKPAQKKLLHDALYGGA
;
A
#
# COMPACT_ATOMS: atom_id res chain seq x y z
N MET A 1 4.85 -13.39 5.18
CA MET A 1 5.75 -13.51 4.03
C MET A 1 5.89 -12.15 3.36
N ASP A 2 7.04 -11.87 2.80
CA ASP A 2 7.34 -10.56 2.20
C ASP A 2 7.54 -10.67 0.71
N ILE A 3 7.16 -9.61 -0.01
CA ILE A 3 7.34 -9.51 -1.45
C ILE A 3 8.13 -8.24 -1.75
N ILE A 4 9.18 -8.37 -2.55
CA ILE A 4 9.90 -7.20 -3.08
C ILE A 4 9.10 -6.68 -4.28
N VAL A 5 8.60 -5.46 -4.17
CA VAL A 5 7.70 -4.88 -5.17
C VAL A 5 8.49 -4.09 -6.21
N LYS A 6 8.24 -4.39 -7.48
CA LYS A 6 8.84 -3.71 -8.63
C LYS A 6 7.79 -3.10 -9.56
N SER A 7 6.51 -3.41 -9.34
CA SER A 7 5.43 -2.91 -10.19
C SER A 7 4.12 -2.79 -9.43
N VAL A 8 3.22 -1.99 -9.96
CA VAL A 8 1.85 -1.86 -9.44
C VAL A 8 1.12 -3.21 -9.52
N ALA A 9 1.36 -3.97 -10.59
CA ALA A 9 0.75 -5.27 -10.77
C ALA A 9 1.05 -6.23 -9.62
N GLN A 10 2.28 -6.20 -9.08
CA GLN A 10 2.63 -7.03 -7.93
C GLN A 10 1.84 -6.65 -6.68
N ILE A 11 1.61 -5.35 -6.47
CA ILE A 11 0.79 -4.88 -5.34
C ILE A 11 -0.65 -5.35 -5.54
N ALA A 12 -1.17 -5.23 -6.75
CA ALA A 12 -2.53 -5.66 -7.08
C ALA A 12 -2.72 -7.17 -6.86
N ASP A 13 -1.76 -7.97 -7.31
CA ASP A 13 -1.80 -9.42 -7.12
C ASP A 13 -1.72 -9.80 -5.64
N ALA A 14 -0.87 -9.14 -4.87
CA ALA A 14 -0.75 -9.37 -3.44
C ALA A 14 -2.05 -9.02 -2.71
N ALA A 15 -2.67 -7.91 -3.06
CA ALA A 15 -3.96 -7.50 -2.50
C ALA A 15 -5.06 -8.50 -2.84
N ARG A 16 -5.11 -8.93 -4.10
CA ARG A 16 -6.11 -9.91 -4.55
C ARG A 16 -5.92 -11.25 -3.84
N LEU A 17 -4.70 -11.73 -3.74
CA LEU A 17 -4.39 -12.98 -3.04
C LEU A 17 -4.82 -12.90 -1.57
N THR A 18 -4.46 -11.81 -0.89
CA THR A 18 -4.80 -11.60 0.52
C THR A 18 -6.31 -11.56 0.71
N ARG A 19 -7.01 -10.81 -0.15
CA ARG A 19 -8.48 -10.73 -0.11
C ARG A 19 -9.10 -12.12 -0.24
N LYS A 20 -8.67 -12.89 -1.22
CA LYS A 20 -9.18 -14.25 -1.45
C LYS A 20 -8.87 -15.18 -0.29
N ALA A 21 -7.66 -15.12 0.24
CA ALA A 21 -7.25 -15.92 1.40
C ALA A 21 -8.09 -15.62 2.64
N GLN A 22 -8.56 -14.38 2.76
CA GLN A 22 -9.44 -13.96 3.86
C GLN A 22 -10.92 -14.25 3.60
N GLY A 23 -11.25 -14.79 2.42
CA GLY A 23 -12.65 -15.08 2.07
C GLY A 23 -13.50 -13.85 1.81
N ILE A 24 -12.88 -12.75 1.44
CA ILE A 24 -13.55 -11.46 1.19
C ILE A 24 -13.75 -11.27 -0.31
N ASP A 25 -14.98 -10.97 -0.73
CA ASP A 25 -15.24 -10.64 -2.14
C ASP A 25 -14.91 -9.16 -2.43
N GLN A 26 -14.99 -8.78 -3.71
CA GLN A 26 -14.68 -7.41 -4.13
C GLN A 26 -15.63 -6.38 -3.53
N PHE A 27 -16.90 -6.74 -3.36
CA PHE A 27 -17.88 -5.85 -2.76
C PHE A 27 -17.51 -5.54 -1.29
N ALA A 28 -17.18 -6.58 -0.52
CA ALA A 28 -16.77 -6.41 0.86
C ALA A 28 -15.48 -5.60 0.98
N ALA A 29 -14.50 -5.86 0.11
CA ALA A 29 -13.25 -5.10 0.09
C ALA A 29 -13.49 -3.62 -0.21
N ALA A 30 -14.37 -3.32 -1.15
CA ALA A 30 -14.76 -1.96 -1.47
C ALA A 30 -15.39 -1.26 -0.28
N SER A 31 -16.34 -1.92 0.37
CA SER A 31 -17.03 -1.39 1.54
C SER A 31 -16.07 -1.11 2.69
N LEU A 32 -15.18 -2.05 3.00
CA LEU A 32 -14.21 -1.93 4.10
C LEU A 32 -13.22 -0.79 3.87
N SER A 33 -12.80 -0.57 2.63
CA SER A 33 -11.77 0.42 2.29
C SER A 33 -12.32 1.78 1.89
N GLY A 34 -13.65 1.94 1.83
CA GLY A 34 -14.26 3.17 1.37
C GLY A 34 -14.06 3.42 -0.13
N ASN A 35 -13.81 2.37 -0.90
CA ASN A 35 -13.63 2.44 -2.35
C ASN A 35 -14.86 1.90 -3.08
N SER A 36 -14.91 2.11 -4.39
CA SER A 36 -15.93 1.50 -5.24
C SER A 36 -15.51 0.09 -5.66
N VAL A 37 -16.49 -0.76 -6.00
CA VAL A 37 -16.22 -2.07 -6.58
C VAL A 37 -15.47 -1.93 -7.90
N THR A 38 -15.80 -0.90 -8.69
CA THR A 38 -15.09 -0.61 -9.93
C THR A 38 -13.61 -0.35 -9.70
N PHE A 39 -13.27 0.42 -8.66
CA PHE A 39 -11.87 0.65 -8.31
C PHE A 39 -11.16 -0.68 -7.98
N ILE A 40 -11.77 -1.50 -7.12
CA ILE A 40 -11.19 -2.79 -6.73
C ILE A 40 -10.94 -3.67 -7.96
N SER A 41 -11.96 -3.80 -8.81
CA SER A 41 -11.87 -4.61 -10.02
C SER A 41 -10.78 -4.13 -10.97
N GLN A 42 -10.73 -2.82 -11.25
CA GLN A 42 -9.72 -2.24 -12.13
C GLN A 42 -8.30 -2.42 -11.57
N PHE A 43 -8.14 -2.17 -10.27
CA PHE A 43 -6.84 -2.34 -9.62
C PHE A 43 -6.38 -3.80 -9.69
N GLU A 44 -7.24 -4.75 -9.34
CA GLU A 44 -6.92 -6.17 -9.36
C GLU A 44 -6.64 -6.68 -10.78
N ASN A 45 -7.20 -6.04 -11.80
CA ASN A 45 -6.97 -6.37 -13.20
C ASN A 45 -5.76 -5.67 -13.80
N GLY A 46 -4.97 -4.97 -12.99
CA GLY A 46 -3.68 -4.42 -13.40
C GLY A 46 -3.70 -3.00 -13.92
N LYS A 47 -4.78 -2.24 -13.71
CA LYS A 47 -4.78 -0.82 -14.05
C LYS A 47 -3.71 -0.10 -13.24
N THR A 48 -2.73 0.51 -13.92
CA THR A 48 -1.60 1.16 -13.27
C THR A 48 -1.88 2.61 -12.87
N SER A 49 -2.81 3.27 -13.55
CA SER A 49 -3.18 4.67 -13.28
C SER A 49 -4.24 4.73 -12.17
N VAL A 50 -3.91 4.21 -10.99
CA VAL A 50 -4.80 4.25 -9.82
C VAL A 50 -4.31 5.29 -8.83
N GLU A 51 -5.23 5.86 -8.07
CA GLU A 51 -4.88 6.79 -7.00
C GLU A 51 -4.22 6.04 -5.85
N ILE A 52 -2.98 6.42 -5.52
CA ILE A 52 -2.18 5.73 -4.49
C ILE A 52 -2.85 5.77 -3.12
N GLY A 53 -3.51 6.87 -2.78
CA GLY A 53 -4.21 6.97 -1.50
C GLY A 53 -5.29 5.90 -1.33
N ARG A 54 -6.02 5.61 -2.40
CA ARG A 54 -7.03 4.55 -2.39
C ARG A 54 -6.41 3.16 -2.27
N VAL A 55 -5.26 2.96 -2.91
CA VAL A 55 -4.50 1.71 -2.79
C VAL A 55 -4.06 1.50 -1.34
N LEU A 56 -3.51 2.53 -0.71
CA LEU A 56 -3.06 2.45 0.67
C LEU A 56 -4.21 2.13 1.63
N GLU A 57 -5.39 2.72 1.43
CA GLU A 57 -6.58 2.41 2.23
C GLU A 57 -6.98 0.94 2.08
N LEU A 58 -6.96 0.42 0.85
CA LEU A 58 -7.27 -0.98 0.60
C LEU A 58 -6.28 -1.91 1.29
N LEU A 59 -4.98 -1.64 1.14
CA LEU A 59 -3.94 -2.46 1.76
C LEU A 59 -4.08 -2.48 3.28
N ASP A 60 -4.32 -1.31 3.88
CA ASP A 60 -4.51 -1.19 5.32
C ASP A 60 -5.67 -2.04 5.81
N GLN A 61 -6.82 -1.97 5.13
CA GLN A 61 -8.00 -2.74 5.49
C GLN A 61 -7.82 -4.25 5.33
N LEU A 62 -6.95 -4.68 4.42
CA LEU A 62 -6.59 -6.09 4.26
C LEU A 62 -5.52 -6.55 5.24
N GLY A 63 -4.94 -5.65 6.02
CA GLY A 63 -3.85 -5.97 6.95
C GLY A 63 -2.50 -6.10 6.27
N ILE A 64 -2.35 -5.54 5.07
CA ILE A 64 -1.08 -5.53 4.35
C ILE A 64 -0.26 -4.33 4.80
N GLU A 65 0.94 -4.59 5.31
CA GLU A 65 1.89 -3.54 5.66
C GLU A 65 2.73 -3.18 4.44
N LEU A 66 2.76 -1.88 4.10
CA LEU A 66 3.64 -1.38 3.06
C LEU A 66 4.90 -0.84 3.73
N VAL A 67 6.04 -1.43 3.40
CA VAL A 67 7.35 -1.08 3.97
C VAL A 67 8.27 -0.53 2.88
N LEU A 68 8.92 0.59 3.16
CA LEU A 68 9.96 1.12 2.31
C LEU A 68 11.30 0.92 2.99
N LYS A 69 12.22 0.24 2.32
CA LYS A 69 13.60 0.07 2.79
C LYS A 69 14.45 1.15 2.14
N LEU A 70 14.91 2.09 2.95
CA LEU A 70 15.66 3.24 2.45
C LEU A 70 17.17 2.93 2.45
N PRO A 71 17.87 3.23 1.35
CA PRO A 71 19.32 2.98 1.26
C PRO A 71 20.11 4.12 1.90
N ILE A 72 19.83 4.44 3.15
CA ILE A 72 20.47 5.52 3.89
C ILE A 72 20.95 5.05 5.26
N ASP A 73 22.02 5.65 5.73
CA ASP A 73 22.53 5.48 7.10
C ASP A 73 22.06 6.67 7.95
N GLN A 74 21.26 6.39 8.97
CA GLN A 74 20.74 7.42 9.86
C GLN A 74 21.86 8.25 10.52
N ALA A 75 22.99 7.60 10.85
CA ALA A 75 24.08 8.26 11.52
C ALA A 75 24.75 9.34 10.66
N GLU A 76 24.61 9.26 9.35
CA GLU A 76 25.23 10.19 8.41
C GLU A 76 24.31 11.32 7.96
N LEU A 77 23.08 11.36 8.47
CA LEU A 77 22.12 12.39 8.07
C LEU A 77 22.46 13.75 8.68
N LYS A 78 22.35 14.79 7.87
CA LYS A 78 22.46 16.18 8.30
C LYS A 78 21.20 16.59 9.08
N PRO A 79 21.25 17.66 9.90
CA PRO A 79 20.10 18.08 10.72
C PRO A 79 18.79 18.26 9.95
N ALA A 80 18.84 18.90 8.77
CA ALA A 80 17.64 19.08 7.94
C ALA A 80 17.07 17.74 7.43
N GLN A 81 17.97 16.79 7.13
CA GLN A 81 17.59 15.44 6.69
C GLN A 81 17.00 14.62 7.83
N LYS A 82 17.52 14.78 9.05
CA LYS A 82 16.96 14.13 10.25
C LYS A 82 15.53 14.58 10.50
N LYS A 83 15.24 15.85 10.25
CA LYS A 83 13.87 16.35 10.36
C LYS A 83 12.96 15.69 9.35
N LEU A 84 13.41 15.54 8.09
CA LEU A 84 12.64 14.82 7.07
C LEU A 84 12.40 13.36 7.46
N LEU A 85 13.39 12.70 8.02
CA LEU A 85 13.23 11.34 8.50
C LEU A 85 12.20 11.26 9.63
N HIS A 86 12.26 12.18 10.59
CA HIS A 86 11.28 12.24 11.67
C HIS A 86 9.86 12.42 11.12
N ASP A 87 9.69 13.33 10.15
CA ASP A 87 8.40 13.56 9.51
C ASP A 87 7.91 12.29 8.78
N ALA A 88 8.81 11.56 8.12
CA ALA A 88 8.45 10.31 7.44
C ALA A 88 8.04 9.21 8.42
N LEU A 89 8.70 9.13 9.59
CA LEU A 89 8.39 8.11 10.59
C LEU A 89 7.12 8.40 11.37
N TYR A 90 6.85 9.66 11.69
CA TYR A 90 5.81 10.05 12.65
C TYR A 90 4.81 11.06 12.11
N GLY A 91 5.11 11.70 11.00
CA GLY A 91 4.28 12.73 10.41
C GLY A 91 3.21 12.14 9.52
N GLY A 92 2.22 11.55 10.08
CA GLY A 92 1.11 11.01 9.33
C GLY A 92 0.07 12.06 8.99
N ALA A 93 0.42 13.15 8.50
CA ALA A 93 -0.43 14.30 8.31
C ALA A 93 -1.83 14.04 7.76
#